data_e35afda2bcc34abd941ad0e675e8576b
#
_entry.id   e35afda2bcc34abd941ad0e675e8576b
#
_cell.length_a   1.000
_cell.length_b   1.000
_cell.length_c   1.000
_cell.angle_alpha   90.00
_cell.angle_beta   90.00
_cell.angle_gamma   90.00
#
_symmetry.space_group_name_H-M   'P 1'
#
loop_
_entity.id
_entity.type
_entity.pdbx_description
1 polymer ?
#
loop_
_entity_poly.entity_id
_entity_poly.type
_entity_poly.pdbx_seq_one_letter_code
_entity_poly.pdbx_strand_id
1 'polypeptide(L)'
;MLQCTNKLLHSAKASIVQPLTNSPQRVITRTIWILSLVSLFNDVASEMLIPVMPMFLKQIGFSVLIIGILEGIAEAVAGLSKSYFGKQSDLSGKRLPFVQLGYMLSAVSKPMMAMFIYPLWIFFARTLDRLGKGIRTGARDAMLSDEATPETKGRVFGFNRSMDTLGAVIGPSIALAFLFYFPDDYQTLFLWSIVPGILVILLTRIIKEKPRISNPQLQTSNLKPQTTNFFAFITYWKQSSPGYKKLVSGLLLFALFNSSDVFLLLKMKETGLNDTAILGIYVFYNLIYALLAYPVGILADKLGLKKIFLLGLVAFAAVYTGFALNNDLFVFISLFALYGFYAAASEGISKAWISNIVDKHETATAIGTYTGFQSIAALLASSFCGLLWYNFGARVTFLTTAVITVSVIIYLAQYKISEKVSS
;
A
#
# COMPACT_ATOMS: atom_id res chain seq x y z
N MET A 1 25.73 65.38 13.00
CA MET A 1 26.16 64.17 13.71
C MET A 1 25.02 63.41 14.44
N LEU A 2 23.84 63.95 14.53
CA LEU A 2 22.69 63.34 15.26
C LEU A 2 21.71 62.54 14.39
N GLN A 3 21.91 62.47 13.08
CA GLN A 3 21.05 61.67 12.18
C GLN A 3 21.57 60.27 11.82
N CYS A 4 22.84 59.94 12.12
CA CYS A 4 23.41 58.61 11.88
C CYS A 4 23.15 57.60 13.01
N THR A 5 22.91 58.07 14.23
CA THR A 5 22.70 57.19 15.41
C THR A 5 21.31 56.58 15.48
N ASN A 6 20.29 57.20 14.86
CA ASN A 6 18.92 56.65 14.86
C ASN A 6 18.68 55.52 13.84
N LYS A 7 19.51 55.40 12.78
CA LYS A 7 19.39 54.28 11.84
C LYS A 7 19.97 52.96 12.35
N LEU A 8 20.95 53.03 13.24
CA LEU A 8 21.57 51.85 13.84
C LEU A 8 20.72 51.24 14.99
N LEU A 9 19.94 52.07 15.66
CA LEU A 9 19.00 51.59 16.72
C LEU A 9 17.74 50.97 16.17
N HIS A 10 17.30 51.29 14.96
CA HIS A 10 16.17 50.62 14.29
C HIS A 10 16.55 49.28 13.63
N SER A 11 17.82 49.10 13.25
CA SER A 11 18.31 47.81 12.69
C SER A 11 18.57 46.75 13.77
N ALA A 12 18.80 47.13 15.01
CA ALA A 12 19.05 46.21 16.12
C ALA A 12 17.79 45.67 16.81
N LYS A 13 16.59 46.23 16.50
CA LYS A 13 15.31 45.75 17.08
C LYS A 13 14.56 44.73 16.23
N ALA A 14 15.08 44.34 15.06
CA ALA A 14 14.42 43.35 14.18
C ALA A 14 14.91 41.92 14.38
N SER A 15 15.80 41.67 15.32
CA SER A 15 16.17 40.31 15.76
C SER A 15 15.32 39.91 16.95
N ILE A 16 13.99 39.90 16.79
CA ILE A 16 13.12 39.19 17.74
C ILE A 16 13.39 37.73 17.48
N VAL A 17 14.25 37.12 18.31
CA VAL A 17 14.37 35.70 18.52
C VAL A 17 12.97 35.17 18.79
N GLN A 18 12.34 34.60 17.79
CA GLN A 18 11.13 33.80 18.04
C GLN A 18 11.51 32.74 19.07
N PRO A 19 10.81 32.65 20.19
CA PRO A 19 11.06 31.56 21.13
C PRO A 19 10.84 30.26 20.40
N LEU A 20 11.90 29.46 20.28
CA LEU A 20 11.84 28.06 19.91
C LEU A 20 10.99 27.35 20.98
N THR A 21 9.69 27.45 20.88
CA THR A 21 8.78 26.55 21.61
C THR A 21 8.90 25.18 20.93
N ASN A 22 9.98 24.48 21.23
CA ASN A 22 10.14 23.05 20.98
C ASN A 22 9.19 22.25 21.90
N SER A 23 7.89 22.43 21.76
CA SER A 23 6.98 21.39 22.18
C SER A 23 7.24 20.20 21.25
N PRO A 24 7.46 18.98 21.77
CA PRO A 24 7.69 17.81 20.94
C PRO A 24 6.49 17.62 20.01
N GLN A 25 6.64 17.96 18.73
CA GLN A 25 5.55 17.82 17.77
C GLN A 25 5.21 16.33 17.73
N ARG A 26 3.95 16.02 18.01
CA ARG A 26 3.44 14.63 17.94
C ARG A 26 3.63 14.13 16.52
N VAL A 27 4.47 13.11 16.34
CA VAL A 27 4.78 12.53 15.02
C VAL A 27 3.50 11.99 14.37
N ILE A 28 2.64 11.34 15.16
CA ILE A 28 1.33 10.88 14.69
C ILE A 28 0.33 12.00 14.93
N THR A 29 0.10 12.79 13.88
CA THR A 29 -0.84 13.91 13.88
C THR A 29 -2.30 13.41 13.86
N ARG A 30 -3.25 14.32 14.14
CA ARG A 30 -4.68 14.00 14.03
C ARG A 30 -5.06 13.53 12.62
N THR A 31 -4.47 14.13 11.59
CA THR A 31 -4.71 13.75 10.18
C THR A 31 -4.23 12.32 9.91
N ILE A 32 -3.03 11.96 10.39
CA ILE A 32 -2.49 10.59 10.26
C ILE A 32 -3.40 9.59 10.98
N TRP A 33 -3.85 9.90 12.21
CA TRP A 33 -4.78 9.04 12.94
C TRP A 33 -6.07 8.80 12.17
N ILE A 34 -6.71 9.86 11.64
CA ILE A 34 -7.97 9.73 10.92
C ILE A 34 -7.77 8.96 9.61
N LEU A 35 -6.71 9.27 8.83
CA LEU A 35 -6.40 8.53 7.59
C LEU A 35 -6.16 7.04 7.86
N SER A 36 -5.46 6.72 8.94
CA SER A 36 -5.17 5.32 9.31
C SER A 36 -6.42 4.59 9.80
N LEU A 37 -7.32 5.25 10.54
CA LEU A 37 -8.63 4.69 10.91
C LEU A 37 -9.52 4.47 9.68
N VAL A 38 -9.53 5.42 8.75
CA VAL A 38 -10.25 5.27 7.47
C VAL A 38 -9.73 4.06 6.70
N SER A 39 -8.42 3.87 6.65
CA SER A 39 -7.80 2.69 6.04
C SER A 39 -8.22 1.41 6.76
N LEU A 40 -8.15 1.36 8.10
CA LEU A 40 -8.56 0.22 8.90
C LEU A 40 -10.01 -0.20 8.59
N PHE A 41 -10.97 0.72 8.72
CA PHE A 41 -12.38 0.38 8.48
C PHE A 41 -12.66 0.01 7.02
N ASN A 42 -11.98 0.65 6.07
CA ASN A 42 -12.09 0.26 4.68
C ASN A 42 -11.56 -1.15 4.43
N ASP A 43 -10.45 -1.50 5.08
CA ASP A 43 -9.85 -2.83 4.93
C ASP A 43 -10.65 -3.88 5.69
N VAL A 44 -11.24 -3.58 6.86
CA VAL A 44 -12.26 -4.44 7.48
C VAL A 44 -13.38 -4.74 6.49
N ALA A 45 -13.95 -3.72 5.82
CA ALA A 45 -15.02 -3.92 4.85
C ALA A 45 -14.59 -4.73 3.62
N SER A 46 -13.34 -4.57 3.15
CA SER A 46 -12.84 -5.26 1.97
C SER A 46 -12.43 -6.70 2.28
N GLU A 47 -11.63 -6.88 3.32
CA GLU A 47 -11.05 -8.15 3.71
C GLU A 47 -12.09 -9.13 4.28
N MET A 48 -13.19 -8.60 4.82
CA MET A 48 -14.36 -9.42 5.19
C MET A 48 -14.97 -10.12 3.96
N LEU A 49 -14.92 -9.50 2.78
CA LEU A 49 -15.54 -10.00 1.56
C LEU A 49 -14.59 -10.81 0.67
N ILE A 50 -13.27 -10.56 0.74
CA ILE A 50 -12.29 -11.20 -0.15
C ILE A 50 -12.35 -12.72 -0.10
N PRO A 51 -12.32 -13.40 1.07
CA PRO A 51 -12.31 -14.85 1.12
C PRO A 51 -13.65 -15.47 0.68
N VAL A 52 -14.76 -14.75 0.82
CA VAL A 52 -16.11 -15.24 0.48
C VAL A 52 -16.55 -14.89 -0.94
N MET A 53 -15.89 -13.94 -1.58
CA MET A 53 -16.23 -13.51 -2.95
C MET A 53 -16.28 -14.66 -3.96
N PRO A 54 -15.28 -15.55 -4.06
CA PRO A 54 -15.32 -16.65 -5.02
C PRO A 54 -16.47 -17.64 -4.72
N MET A 55 -16.77 -17.86 -3.43
CA MET A 55 -17.88 -18.74 -2.99
C MET A 55 -19.23 -18.15 -3.40
N PHE A 56 -19.44 -16.86 -3.12
CA PHE A 56 -20.65 -16.13 -3.53
C PHE A 56 -20.84 -16.14 -5.05
N LEU A 57 -19.78 -15.83 -5.82
CA LEU A 57 -19.85 -15.83 -7.28
C LEU A 57 -20.17 -17.22 -7.84
N LYS A 58 -19.61 -18.28 -7.24
CA LYS A 58 -19.91 -19.66 -7.62
C LYS A 58 -21.35 -20.03 -7.28
N GLN A 59 -21.87 -19.63 -6.12
CA GLN A 59 -23.24 -19.88 -5.68
C GLN A 59 -24.27 -19.29 -6.65
N ILE A 60 -23.99 -18.08 -7.19
CA ILE A 60 -24.87 -17.42 -8.17
C ILE A 60 -24.61 -17.84 -9.63
N GLY A 61 -23.81 -18.91 -9.85
CA GLY A 61 -23.65 -19.56 -11.14
C GLY A 61 -22.47 -19.07 -12.01
N PHE A 62 -21.53 -18.32 -11.46
CA PHE A 62 -20.33 -17.92 -12.21
C PHE A 62 -19.39 -19.11 -12.40
N SER A 63 -18.90 -19.30 -13.62
CA SER A 63 -17.80 -20.24 -13.87
C SER A 63 -16.48 -19.68 -13.32
N VAL A 64 -15.56 -20.59 -12.98
CA VAL A 64 -14.21 -20.21 -12.50
C VAL A 64 -13.48 -19.30 -13.51
N LEU A 65 -13.71 -19.52 -14.81
CA LEU A 65 -13.15 -18.68 -15.86
C LEU A 65 -13.67 -17.25 -15.79
N ILE A 66 -14.99 -17.06 -15.63
CA ILE A 66 -15.60 -15.72 -15.51
C ILE A 66 -15.10 -15.00 -14.25
N ILE A 67 -14.98 -15.72 -13.13
CA ILE A 67 -14.42 -15.19 -11.88
C ILE A 67 -12.98 -14.69 -12.11
N GLY A 68 -12.15 -15.50 -12.77
CA GLY A 68 -10.77 -15.12 -13.07
C GLY A 68 -10.66 -13.89 -13.98
N ILE A 69 -11.50 -13.80 -15.02
CA ILE A 69 -11.54 -12.63 -15.92
C ILE A 69 -11.99 -11.38 -15.16
N LEU A 70 -13.03 -11.49 -14.33
CA LEU A 70 -13.56 -10.40 -13.51
C LEU A 70 -12.49 -9.83 -12.58
N GLU A 71 -11.82 -10.69 -11.79
CA GLU A 71 -10.77 -10.28 -10.87
C GLU A 71 -9.55 -9.71 -11.61
N GLY A 72 -9.17 -10.31 -12.75
CA GLY A 72 -8.07 -9.82 -13.56
C GLY A 72 -8.30 -8.41 -14.11
N ILE A 73 -9.49 -8.14 -14.66
CA ILE A 73 -9.84 -6.79 -15.16
C ILE A 73 -9.94 -5.80 -14.00
N ALA A 74 -10.57 -6.20 -12.90
CA ALA A 74 -10.72 -5.35 -11.73
C ALA A 74 -9.35 -4.92 -11.16
N GLU A 75 -8.38 -5.83 -11.06
CA GLU A 75 -7.03 -5.51 -10.58
C GLU A 75 -6.23 -4.66 -11.58
N ALA A 76 -6.40 -4.89 -12.89
CA ALA A 76 -5.81 -4.05 -13.93
C ALA A 76 -6.33 -2.61 -13.85
N VAL A 77 -7.64 -2.42 -13.65
CA VAL A 77 -8.24 -1.09 -13.43
C VAL A 77 -7.64 -0.42 -12.20
N ALA A 78 -7.52 -1.14 -11.07
CA ALA A 78 -6.90 -0.59 -9.87
C ALA A 78 -5.44 -0.17 -10.12
N GLY A 79 -4.64 -1.02 -10.76
CA GLY A 79 -3.23 -0.76 -11.03
C GLY A 79 -3.00 0.49 -11.89
N LEU A 80 -3.68 0.55 -13.03
CA LEU A 80 -3.56 1.66 -13.99
C LEU A 80 -4.10 2.97 -13.43
N SER A 81 -5.19 2.91 -12.66
CA SER A 81 -5.83 4.11 -12.06
C SER A 81 -4.93 4.78 -11.03
N LYS A 82 -4.09 4.04 -10.28
CA LYS A 82 -3.24 4.60 -9.22
C LYS A 82 -2.31 5.71 -9.73
N SER A 83 -1.69 5.49 -10.89
CA SER A 83 -0.78 6.48 -11.47
C SER A 83 -1.52 7.68 -12.05
N TYR A 84 -2.60 7.43 -12.79
CA TYR A 84 -3.41 8.48 -13.40
C TYR A 84 -3.97 9.45 -12.36
N PHE A 85 -4.68 8.93 -11.35
CA PHE A 85 -5.27 9.76 -10.30
C PHE A 85 -4.24 10.32 -9.33
N GLY A 86 -3.10 9.65 -9.14
CA GLY A 86 -1.96 10.20 -8.41
C GLY A 86 -1.47 11.51 -9.07
N LYS A 87 -1.28 11.50 -10.39
CA LYS A 87 -0.89 12.70 -11.16
C LYS A 87 -1.97 13.78 -11.12
N GLN A 88 -3.25 13.42 -11.27
CA GLN A 88 -4.35 14.38 -11.17
C GLN A 88 -4.41 15.05 -9.79
N SER A 89 -4.19 14.27 -8.74
CA SER A 89 -4.14 14.75 -7.37
C SER A 89 -2.99 15.78 -7.15
N ASP A 90 -1.81 15.51 -7.70
CA ASP A 90 -0.67 16.43 -7.61
C ASP A 90 -0.91 17.71 -8.44
N LEU A 91 -1.46 17.60 -9.66
CA LEU A 91 -1.74 18.74 -10.53
C LEU A 91 -2.86 19.64 -9.96
N SER A 92 -3.87 19.05 -9.35
CA SER A 92 -4.98 19.83 -8.75
C SER A 92 -4.57 20.59 -7.49
N GLY A 93 -3.44 20.24 -6.86
CA GLY A 93 -3.00 20.76 -5.58
C GLY A 93 -3.90 20.37 -4.40
N LYS A 94 -4.96 19.59 -4.63
CA LYS A 94 -5.92 19.12 -3.62
C LYS A 94 -5.95 17.60 -3.62
N ARG A 95 -5.61 16.97 -2.51
CA ARG A 95 -5.58 15.51 -2.38
C ARG A 95 -6.84 14.94 -1.75
N LEU A 96 -7.43 15.67 -0.81
CA LEU A 96 -8.58 15.23 -0.05
C LEU A 96 -9.79 14.83 -0.91
N PRO A 97 -10.16 15.55 -2.01
CA PRO A 97 -11.27 15.13 -2.86
C PRO A 97 -11.07 13.74 -3.48
N PHE A 98 -9.83 13.40 -3.89
CA PHE A 98 -9.51 12.08 -4.45
C PHE A 98 -9.62 10.99 -3.38
N VAL A 99 -9.16 11.29 -2.16
CA VAL A 99 -9.27 10.37 -1.02
C VAL A 99 -10.74 10.11 -0.70
N GLN A 100 -11.56 11.17 -0.58
CA GLN A 100 -12.99 11.07 -0.28
C GLN A 100 -13.74 10.32 -1.37
N LEU A 101 -13.54 10.69 -2.64
CA LEU A 101 -14.19 10.02 -3.77
C LEU A 101 -13.82 8.53 -3.85
N GLY A 102 -12.53 8.21 -3.72
CA GLY A 102 -12.06 6.84 -3.78
C GLY A 102 -12.62 5.95 -2.67
N TYR A 103 -12.68 6.46 -1.44
CA TYR A 103 -13.27 5.72 -0.33
C TYR A 103 -14.80 5.61 -0.44
N MET A 104 -15.48 6.66 -0.92
CA MET A 104 -16.92 6.64 -1.16
C MET A 104 -17.28 5.57 -2.21
N LEU A 105 -16.56 5.52 -3.34
CA LEU A 105 -16.77 4.51 -4.38
C LEU A 105 -16.57 3.09 -3.82
N SER A 106 -15.50 2.86 -3.04
CA SER A 106 -15.26 1.57 -2.41
C SER A 106 -16.31 1.20 -1.34
N ALA A 107 -16.84 2.17 -0.59
CA ALA A 107 -17.85 1.92 0.43
C ALA A 107 -19.21 1.56 -0.17
N VAL A 108 -19.58 2.24 -1.29
CA VAL A 108 -20.86 2.02 -1.96
C VAL A 108 -20.84 0.75 -2.81
N SER A 109 -19.73 0.45 -3.48
CA SER A 109 -19.63 -0.69 -4.41
C SER A 109 -19.79 -2.06 -3.73
N LYS A 110 -19.40 -2.21 -2.48
CA LYS A 110 -19.48 -3.49 -1.75
C LYS A 110 -20.92 -3.94 -1.51
N PRO A 111 -21.81 -3.15 -0.89
CA PRO A 111 -23.21 -3.53 -0.75
C PRO A 111 -23.93 -3.60 -2.11
N MET A 112 -23.49 -2.83 -3.13
CA MET A 112 -24.05 -2.94 -4.48
C MET A 112 -23.92 -4.37 -5.05
N MET A 113 -22.84 -5.11 -4.72
CA MET A 113 -22.66 -6.48 -5.18
C MET A 113 -23.74 -7.43 -4.65
N ALA A 114 -24.38 -7.10 -3.51
CA ALA A 114 -25.47 -7.88 -2.93
C ALA A 114 -26.86 -7.52 -3.47
N MET A 115 -27.01 -6.35 -4.13
CA MET A 115 -28.33 -5.87 -4.57
C MET A 115 -28.88 -6.66 -5.75
N PHE A 116 -28.01 -7.04 -6.69
CA PHE A 116 -28.40 -7.80 -7.88
C PHE A 116 -27.36 -8.84 -8.22
N ILE A 117 -27.83 -10.03 -8.61
CA ILE A 117 -26.99 -11.21 -8.96
C ILE A 117 -26.62 -11.29 -10.44
N TYR A 118 -26.90 -10.23 -11.23
CA TYR A 118 -26.56 -10.24 -12.65
C TYR A 118 -25.05 -10.08 -12.87
N PRO A 119 -24.45 -10.89 -13.76
CA PRO A 119 -23.02 -10.85 -14.03
C PRO A 119 -22.45 -9.45 -14.34
N LEU A 120 -23.11 -8.71 -15.21
CA LEU A 120 -22.70 -7.34 -15.59
C LEU A 120 -22.78 -6.37 -14.40
N TRP A 121 -23.76 -6.53 -13.52
CA TRP A 121 -23.89 -5.68 -12.33
C TRP A 121 -22.75 -5.93 -11.34
N ILE A 122 -22.45 -7.20 -11.07
CA ILE A 122 -21.35 -7.58 -10.17
C ILE A 122 -20.01 -7.14 -10.75
N PHE A 123 -19.82 -7.32 -12.07
CA PHE A 123 -18.64 -6.82 -12.77
C PHE A 123 -18.49 -5.30 -12.62
N PHE A 124 -19.57 -4.54 -12.81
CA PHE A 124 -19.58 -3.11 -12.64
C PHE A 124 -19.25 -2.70 -11.20
N ALA A 125 -19.93 -3.27 -10.19
CA ALA A 125 -19.70 -2.99 -8.78
C ALA A 125 -18.26 -3.32 -8.35
N ARG A 126 -17.73 -4.47 -8.79
CA ARG A 126 -16.35 -4.89 -8.51
C ARG A 126 -15.33 -3.95 -9.14
N THR A 127 -15.55 -3.57 -10.40
CA THR A 127 -14.69 -2.61 -11.11
C THR A 127 -14.71 -1.25 -10.41
N LEU A 128 -15.88 -0.80 -9.94
CA LEU A 128 -16.05 0.45 -9.19
C LEU A 128 -15.27 0.44 -7.86
N ASP A 129 -15.30 -0.68 -7.11
CA ASP A 129 -14.49 -0.84 -5.90
C ASP A 129 -12.98 -0.69 -6.20
N ARG A 130 -12.51 -1.36 -7.25
CA ARG A 130 -11.10 -1.33 -7.65
C ARG A 130 -10.68 0.04 -8.20
N LEU A 131 -11.56 0.70 -8.94
CA LEU A 131 -11.35 2.09 -9.37
C LEU A 131 -11.23 3.02 -8.16
N GLY A 132 -12.11 2.89 -7.16
CA GLY A 132 -12.05 3.62 -5.90
C GLY A 132 -10.69 3.43 -5.20
N LYS A 133 -10.16 2.20 -5.15
CA LYS A 133 -8.82 1.90 -4.65
C LYS A 133 -7.74 2.63 -5.44
N GLY A 134 -7.85 2.66 -6.78
CA GLY A 134 -6.92 3.37 -7.66
C GLY A 134 -6.92 4.88 -7.41
N ILE A 135 -8.09 5.50 -7.30
CA ILE A 135 -8.26 6.95 -7.09
C ILE A 135 -7.61 7.40 -5.76
N ARG A 136 -7.85 6.68 -4.66
CA ARG A 136 -7.43 7.12 -3.32
C ARG A 136 -5.96 6.85 -2.99
N THR A 137 -5.37 5.76 -3.53
CA THR A 137 -4.09 5.24 -3.02
C THR A 137 -2.97 6.26 -3.10
N GLY A 138 -2.70 6.84 -4.29
CA GLY A 138 -1.63 7.82 -4.47
C GLY A 138 -1.86 9.10 -3.65
N ALA A 139 -3.09 9.62 -3.66
CA ALA A 139 -3.46 10.82 -2.91
C ALA A 139 -3.35 10.62 -1.40
N ARG A 140 -3.84 9.48 -0.85
CA ARG A 140 -3.72 9.14 0.56
C ARG A 140 -2.26 9.03 1.01
N ASP A 141 -1.47 8.27 0.28
CA ASP A 141 -0.07 8.04 0.62
C ASP A 141 0.74 9.34 0.56
N ALA A 142 0.40 10.23 -0.38
CA ALA A 142 0.99 11.56 -0.43
C ALA A 142 0.53 12.46 0.72
N MET A 143 -0.74 12.40 1.17
CA MET A 143 -1.18 13.12 2.38
C MET A 143 -0.44 12.64 3.63
N LEU A 144 -0.21 11.34 3.79
CA LEU A 144 0.59 10.79 4.88
C LEU A 144 2.04 11.32 4.82
N SER A 145 2.62 11.37 3.62
CA SER A 145 3.95 11.90 3.40
C SER A 145 4.06 13.40 3.73
N ASP A 146 3.01 14.20 3.44
CA ASP A 146 2.98 15.65 3.72
C ASP A 146 2.91 15.97 5.22
N GLU A 147 2.33 15.07 6.01
CA GLU A 147 2.25 15.19 7.47
C GLU A 147 3.55 14.74 8.17
N ALA A 148 4.46 14.07 7.46
CA ALA A 148 5.71 13.53 7.99
C ALA A 148 6.92 14.38 7.58
N THR A 149 7.95 14.42 8.45
CA THR A 149 9.29 14.88 8.08
C THR A 149 10.08 13.74 7.44
N PRO A 150 11.17 13.98 6.70
CA PRO A 150 12.02 12.92 6.15
C PRO A 150 12.44 11.86 7.18
N GLU A 151 12.67 12.28 8.43
CA GLU A 151 13.14 11.45 9.54
C GLU A 151 11.99 10.66 10.22
N THR A 152 10.73 10.94 9.87
CA THR A 152 9.56 10.32 10.52
C THR A 152 8.65 9.55 9.56
N LYS A 153 9.01 9.49 8.28
CA LYS A 153 8.19 8.82 7.25
C LYS A 153 8.06 7.32 7.50
N GLY A 154 9.10 6.66 7.97
CA GLY A 154 9.06 5.24 8.29
C GLY A 154 7.97 4.91 9.30
N ARG A 155 7.91 5.65 10.42
CA ARG A 155 6.90 5.42 11.45
C ARG A 155 5.49 5.84 11.02
N VAL A 156 5.34 6.89 10.19
CA VAL A 156 4.03 7.32 9.69
C VAL A 156 3.44 6.29 8.72
N PHE A 157 4.22 5.84 7.74
CA PHE A 157 3.79 4.79 6.83
C PHE A 157 3.64 3.43 7.53
N GLY A 158 4.52 3.12 8.49
CA GLY A 158 4.42 1.93 9.34
C GLY A 158 3.15 1.91 10.18
N PHE A 159 2.78 3.06 10.79
CA PHE A 159 1.53 3.19 11.55
C PHE A 159 0.30 2.99 10.67
N ASN A 160 0.25 3.66 9.50
CA ASN A 160 -0.85 3.46 8.57
C ASN A 160 -0.95 1.99 8.12
N ARG A 161 0.20 1.36 7.83
CA ARG A 161 0.23 -0.05 7.40
C ARG A 161 -0.20 -1.00 8.52
N SER A 162 0.18 -0.73 9.76
CA SER A 162 -0.31 -1.46 10.93
C SER A 162 -1.84 -1.46 11.00
N MET A 163 -2.46 -0.30 10.78
CA MET A 163 -3.92 -0.17 10.77
C MET A 163 -4.58 -0.86 9.56
N ASP A 164 -4.00 -0.74 8.35
CA ASP A 164 -4.45 -1.47 7.16
C ASP A 164 -4.47 -2.99 7.44
N THR A 165 -3.34 -3.53 7.93
CA THR A 165 -3.19 -4.97 8.17
C THR A 165 -4.04 -5.45 9.36
N LEU A 166 -4.28 -4.62 10.37
CA LEU A 166 -5.22 -4.93 11.44
C LEU A 166 -6.65 -5.10 10.88
N GLY A 167 -7.02 -4.31 9.87
CA GLY A 167 -8.26 -4.50 9.11
C GLY A 167 -8.32 -5.88 8.42
N ALA A 168 -7.17 -6.33 7.87
CA ALA A 168 -7.04 -7.65 7.25
C ALA A 168 -7.07 -8.82 8.23
N VAL A 169 -6.92 -8.57 9.53
CA VAL A 169 -7.18 -9.57 10.60
C VAL A 169 -8.65 -9.55 11.00
N ILE A 170 -9.18 -8.36 11.28
CA ILE A 170 -10.55 -8.20 11.82
C ILE A 170 -11.59 -8.59 10.77
N GLY A 171 -11.43 -8.18 9.50
CA GLY A 171 -12.39 -8.43 8.43
C GLY A 171 -12.73 -9.91 8.26
N PRO A 172 -11.75 -10.77 7.93
CA PRO A 172 -11.97 -12.20 7.80
C PRO A 172 -12.48 -12.86 9.09
N SER A 173 -12.05 -12.37 10.27
CA SER A 173 -12.54 -12.87 11.56
C SER A 173 -14.05 -12.62 11.74
N ILE A 174 -14.53 -11.44 11.33
CA ILE A 174 -15.97 -11.11 11.32
C ILE A 174 -16.71 -12.02 10.34
N ALA A 175 -16.15 -12.22 9.11
CA ALA A 175 -16.76 -13.08 8.11
C ALA A 175 -16.89 -14.53 8.60
N LEU A 176 -15.84 -15.07 9.21
CA LEU A 176 -15.85 -16.42 9.78
C LEU A 176 -16.88 -16.56 10.91
N ALA A 177 -16.91 -15.61 11.84
CA ALA A 177 -17.89 -15.61 12.92
C ALA A 177 -19.33 -15.51 12.38
N PHE A 178 -19.58 -14.65 11.39
CA PHE A 178 -20.88 -14.50 10.77
C PHE A 178 -21.34 -15.79 10.07
N LEU A 179 -20.48 -16.38 9.21
CA LEU A 179 -20.81 -17.59 8.48
C LEU A 179 -20.90 -18.85 9.36
N PHE A 180 -20.30 -18.82 10.54
CA PHE A 180 -20.50 -19.88 11.55
C PHE A 180 -21.95 -19.93 12.04
N TYR A 181 -22.59 -18.77 12.26
CA TYR A 181 -23.98 -18.67 12.70
C TYR A 181 -24.98 -18.67 11.54
N PHE A 182 -24.60 -18.17 10.37
CA PHE A 182 -25.42 -18.03 9.17
C PHE A 182 -24.71 -18.63 7.95
N PRO A 183 -24.65 -19.97 7.84
CA PRO A 183 -23.99 -20.66 6.73
C PRO A 183 -24.57 -20.22 5.39
N ASP A 184 -23.72 -20.02 4.38
CA ASP A 184 -24.06 -19.68 3.00
C ASP A 184 -24.81 -18.35 2.78
N ASP A 185 -25.03 -17.54 3.81
CA ASP A 185 -25.66 -16.22 3.70
C ASP A 185 -24.63 -15.14 3.34
N TYR A 186 -24.00 -15.30 2.19
CA TYR A 186 -23.00 -14.34 1.69
C TYR A 186 -23.61 -12.97 1.38
N GLN A 187 -24.87 -12.93 0.91
CA GLN A 187 -25.56 -11.69 0.54
C GLN A 187 -25.70 -10.75 1.73
N THR A 188 -26.15 -11.24 2.86
CA THR A 188 -26.24 -10.46 4.10
C THR A 188 -24.87 -10.01 4.57
N LEU A 189 -23.83 -10.84 4.45
CA LEU A 189 -22.45 -10.44 4.78
C LEU A 189 -21.97 -9.25 3.93
N PHE A 190 -22.28 -9.23 2.62
CA PHE A 190 -21.99 -8.09 1.75
C PHE A 190 -22.71 -6.82 2.20
N LEU A 191 -23.96 -6.93 2.66
CA LEU A 191 -24.71 -5.79 3.23
C LEU A 191 -24.08 -5.28 4.53
N TRP A 192 -23.56 -6.16 5.38
CA TRP A 192 -22.86 -5.76 6.61
C TRP A 192 -21.64 -4.88 6.36
N SER A 193 -21.04 -4.94 5.18
CA SER A 193 -19.95 -4.03 4.77
C SER A 193 -20.37 -2.54 4.75
N ILE A 194 -21.68 -2.25 4.78
CA ILE A 194 -22.22 -0.88 4.89
C ILE A 194 -21.76 -0.23 6.20
N VAL A 195 -21.70 -0.97 7.30
CA VAL A 195 -21.36 -0.44 8.63
C VAL A 195 -19.96 0.18 8.63
N PRO A 196 -18.88 -0.56 8.36
CA PRO A 196 -17.56 0.07 8.25
C PRO A 196 -17.48 1.07 7.08
N GLY A 197 -18.23 0.88 5.99
CA GLY A 197 -18.31 1.83 4.87
C GLY A 197 -18.83 3.21 5.27
N ILE A 198 -19.89 3.28 6.08
CA ILE A 198 -20.41 4.54 6.62
C ILE A 198 -19.38 5.22 7.52
N LEU A 199 -18.71 4.46 8.40
CA LEU A 199 -17.65 5.00 9.25
C LEU A 199 -16.51 5.61 8.42
N VAL A 200 -16.11 4.97 7.33
CA VAL A 200 -15.11 5.50 6.39
C VAL A 200 -15.55 6.84 5.82
N ILE A 201 -16.79 6.94 5.33
CA ILE A 201 -17.31 8.18 4.74
C ILE A 201 -17.36 9.31 5.78
N LEU A 202 -17.86 9.03 7.00
CA LEU A 202 -17.93 10.02 8.06
C LEU A 202 -16.55 10.50 8.51
N LEU A 203 -15.61 9.58 8.69
CA LEU A 203 -14.23 9.92 9.07
C LEU A 203 -13.52 10.75 8.00
N THR A 204 -13.72 10.46 6.72
CA THR A 204 -13.10 11.25 5.64
C THR A 204 -13.58 12.71 5.61
N ARG A 205 -14.81 13.01 6.08
CA ARG A 205 -15.33 14.39 6.18
C ARG A 205 -14.66 15.22 7.27
N ILE A 206 -14.08 14.57 8.28
CA ILE A 206 -13.41 15.25 9.42
C ILE A 206 -11.95 15.61 9.07
N ILE A 207 -11.40 15.04 8.00
CA ILE A 207 -10.03 15.32 7.57
C ILE A 207 -9.92 16.77 7.08
N LYS A 208 -8.90 17.46 7.59
CA LYS A 208 -8.53 18.80 7.12
C LYS A 208 -7.23 18.71 6.33
N GLU A 209 -7.26 19.12 5.08
CA GLU A 209 -6.06 19.23 4.26
C GLU A 209 -5.33 20.53 4.57
N LYS A 210 -4.01 20.46 4.78
CA LYS A 210 -3.19 21.65 4.93
C LYS A 210 -3.14 22.41 3.59
N PRO A 211 -3.29 23.76 3.60
CA PRO A 211 -3.13 24.54 2.38
C PRO A 211 -1.75 24.27 1.78
N ARG A 212 -1.70 23.84 0.53
CA ARG A 212 -0.46 23.75 -0.22
C ARG A 212 -0.20 25.09 -0.89
N ILE A 213 1.02 25.58 -0.75
CA ILE A 213 1.48 26.69 -1.57
C ILE A 213 1.57 26.11 -2.99
N SER A 214 0.56 26.38 -3.81
CA SER A 214 0.62 26.06 -5.23
C SER A 214 1.83 26.76 -5.81
N ASN A 215 2.70 26.02 -6.49
CA ASN A 215 3.89 26.62 -7.10
C ASN A 215 3.41 27.65 -8.13
N PRO A 216 3.69 28.97 -7.96
CA PRO A 216 3.21 30.00 -8.87
C PRO A 216 3.67 29.77 -10.31
N GLN A 217 4.79 29.07 -10.50
CA GLN A 217 5.34 28.74 -11.81
C GLN A 217 4.50 27.73 -12.59
N LEU A 218 3.69 26.89 -11.92
CA LEU A 218 2.73 25.99 -12.59
C LEU A 218 1.43 26.69 -12.98
N GLN A 219 1.10 27.84 -12.36
CA GLN A 219 -0.09 28.64 -12.68
C GLN A 219 0.16 29.68 -13.77
N THR A 220 1.40 30.14 -13.95
CA THR A 220 1.75 31.19 -14.93
C THR A 220 2.17 30.66 -16.30
N SER A 221 2.48 29.36 -16.42
CA SER A 221 2.55 28.76 -17.74
C SER A 221 1.13 28.61 -18.28
N ASN A 222 0.80 29.31 -19.37
CA ASN A 222 -0.35 29.10 -20.23
C ASN A 222 -0.33 27.70 -20.88
N LEU A 223 0.01 26.68 -20.09
CA LEU A 223 -0.05 25.29 -20.49
C LEU A 223 -1.53 24.95 -20.57
N LYS A 224 -2.01 24.78 -21.82
CA LYS A 224 -3.23 24.04 -22.15
C LYS A 224 -3.42 22.93 -21.08
N PRO A 225 -4.63 22.66 -20.58
CA PRO A 225 -4.86 21.57 -19.64
C PRO A 225 -4.15 20.36 -20.19
N GLN A 226 -3.05 19.94 -19.51
CA GLN A 226 -2.31 18.76 -19.93
C GLN A 226 -3.29 17.60 -19.80
N THR A 227 -3.83 17.18 -20.94
CA THR A 227 -4.64 15.98 -21.03
C THR A 227 -3.76 14.85 -20.49
N THR A 228 -4.05 14.44 -19.27
CA THR A 228 -3.34 13.34 -18.66
C THR A 228 -3.79 12.07 -19.37
N ASN A 229 -2.93 11.51 -20.19
CA ASN A 229 -3.17 10.20 -20.78
C ASN A 229 -3.19 9.15 -19.68
N PHE A 230 -4.02 8.13 -19.83
CA PHE A 230 -4.11 6.99 -18.93
C PHE A 230 -2.74 6.31 -18.72
N PHE A 231 -1.84 6.44 -19.69
CA PHE A 231 -0.44 6.00 -19.65
C PHE A 231 0.53 7.04 -19.05
N ALA A 232 0.03 7.97 -18.23
CA ALA A 232 0.86 9.00 -17.58
C ALA A 232 2.04 8.43 -16.77
N PHE A 233 1.95 7.19 -16.28
CA PHE A 233 3.01 6.49 -15.56
C PHE A 233 4.25 6.23 -16.43
N ILE A 234 4.09 5.94 -17.73
CA ILE A 234 5.20 5.76 -18.66
C ILE A 234 5.91 7.10 -18.90
N THR A 235 5.13 8.18 -19.05
CA THR A 235 5.66 9.53 -19.24
C THR A 235 6.41 9.98 -17.99
N TYR A 236 5.85 9.78 -16.79
CA TYR A 236 6.51 10.10 -15.54
C TYR A 236 7.80 9.30 -15.36
N TRP A 237 7.77 7.99 -15.65
CA TRP A 237 8.97 7.16 -15.62
C TRP A 237 10.11 7.73 -16.50
N LYS A 238 9.80 8.16 -17.73
CA LYS A 238 10.80 8.75 -18.62
C LYS A 238 11.39 10.06 -18.08
N GLN A 239 10.57 10.91 -17.47
CA GLN A 239 10.93 12.24 -17.00
C GLN A 239 11.50 12.24 -15.57
N SER A 240 11.26 11.20 -14.78
CA SER A 240 11.68 11.13 -13.38
C SER A 240 13.20 11.14 -13.20
N SER A 241 13.64 11.52 -12.00
CA SER A 241 15.05 11.62 -11.64
C SER A 241 15.79 10.28 -11.74
N PRO A 242 17.09 10.27 -12.04
CA PRO A 242 17.89 9.04 -12.03
C PRO A 242 17.82 8.28 -10.70
N GLY A 243 17.74 8.99 -9.57
CA GLY A 243 17.57 8.41 -8.24
C GLY A 243 16.27 7.62 -8.11
N TYR A 244 15.15 8.21 -8.54
CA TYR A 244 13.84 7.51 -8.57
C TYR A 244 13.89 6.27 -9.46
N LYS A 245 14.39 6.39 -10.69
CA LYS A 245 14.50 5.27 -11.62
C LYS A 245 15.29 4.10 -11.04
N LYS A 246 16.46 4.37 -10.47
CA LYS A 246 17.31 3.33 -9.88
C LYS A 246 16.66 2.65 -8.69
N LEU A 247 16.05 3.40 -7.76
CA LEU A 247 15.33 2.82 -6.63
C LEU A 247 14.18 1.96 -7.11
N VAL A 248 13.28 2.55 -7.92
CA VAL A 248 12.06 1.86 -8.35
C VAL A 248 12.37 0.66 -9.25
N SER A 249 13.44 0.69 -10.08
CA SER A 249 13.91 -0.49 -10.81
C SER A 249 14.26 -1.65 -9.88
N GLY A 250 14.97 -1.38 -8.76
CA GLY A 250 15.29 -2.42 -7.78
C GLY A 250 14.04 -2.98 -7.07
N LEU A 251 13.11 -2.09 -6.69
CA LEU A 251 11.84 -2.49 -6.08
C LEU A 251 10.97 -3.30 -7.04
N LEU A 252 10.93 -2.93 -8.33
CA LEU A 252 10.17 -3.66 -9.35
C LEU A 252 10.81 -4.99 -9.73
N LEU A 253 12.16 -5.05 -9.77
CA LEU A 253 12.86 -6.31 -9.95
C LEU A 253 12.52 -7.30 -8.84
N PHE A 254 12.47 -6.85 -7.59
CA PHE A 254 11.97 -7.66 -6.48
C PHE A 254 10.50 -8.06 -6.70
N ALA A 255 9.64 -7.10 -7.04
CA ALA A 255 8.20 -7.34 -7.24
C ALA A 255 7.91 -8.38 -8.33
N LEU A 256 8.75 -8.48 -9.37
CA LEU A 256 8.63 -9.50 -10.43
C LEU A 256 8.86 -10.95 -9.97
N PHE A 257 9.43 -11.13 -8.77
CA PHE A 257 9.67 -12.46 -8.17
C PHE A 257 9.00 -12.61 -6.80
N ASN A 258 8.32 -11.57 -6.34
CA ASN A 258 7.46 -11.62 -5.16
C ASN A 258 6.06 -12.06 -5.59
N SER A 259 5.87 -13.37 -5.67
CA SER A 259 4.58 -13.98 -6.03
C SER A 259 3.53 -13.81 -4.91
N SER A 260 2.28 -14.14 -5.24
CA SER A 260 1.19 -14.14 -4.25
C SER A 260 1.49 -15.09 -3.08
N ASP A 261 1.10 -14.68 -1.87
CA ASP A 261 1.15 -15.50 -0.63
C ASP A 261 0.43 -16.84 -0.77
N VAL A 262 -0.49 -16.95 -1.73
CA VAL A 262 -1.20 -18.18 -2.07
C VAL A 262 -0.25 -19.35 -2.34
N PHE A 263 0.94 -19.12 -2.92
CA PHE A 263 1.91 -20.19 -3.16
C PHE A 263 2.52 -20.76 -1.87
N LEU A 264 2.71 -19.94 -0.84
CA LEU A 264 3.14 -20.41 0.47
C LEU A 264 2.03 -21.26 1.13
N LEU A 265 0.77 -20.83 0.98
CA LEU A 265 -0.41 -21.57 1.48
C LEU A 265 -0.59 -22.91 0.73
N LEU A 266 -0.40 -22.92 -0.59
CA LEU A 266 -0.44 -24.14 -1.40
C LEU A 266 0.63 -25.13 -0.98
N LYS A 267 1.84 -24.67 -0.65
CA LYS A 267 2.90 -25.54 -0.14
C LYS A 267 2.50 -26.23 1.16
N MET A 268 1.87 -25.49 2.09
CA MET A 268 1.33 -26.11 3.32
C MET A 268 0.22 -27.13 3.01
N LYS A 269 -0.62 -26.85 2.01
CA LYS A 269 -1.65 -27.79 1.58
C LYS A 269 -1.06 -29.08 1.01
N GLU A 270 0.02 -29.01 0.23
CA GLU A 270 0.75 -30.17 -0.27
C GLU A 270 1.31 -31.06 0.84
N THR A 271 1.60 -30.51 2.03
CA THR A 271 2.08 -31.31 3.19
C THR A 271 0.96 -31.97 3.98
N GLY A 272 -0.29 -31.85 3.52
CA GLY A 272 -1.46 -32.50 4.13
C GLY A 272 -2.10 -31.72 5.28
N LEU A 273 -1.73 -30.44 5.48
CA LEU A 273 -2.38 -29.58 6.47
C LEU A 273 -3.83 -29.29 6.06
N ASN A 274 -4.72 -29.27 7.04
CA ASN A 274 -6.12 -28.92 6.82
C ASN A 274 -6.31 -27.41 6.57
N ASP A 275 -7.39 -27.04 5.91
CA ASP A 275 -7.64 -25.63 5.53
C ASP A 275 -7.77 -24.70 6.74
N THR A 276 -8.31 -25.20 7.86
CA THR A 276 -8.44 -24.43 9.11
C THR A 276 -7.07 -24.06 9.69
N ALA A 277 -6.12 -24.99 9.72
CA ALA A 277 -4.76 -24.70 10.18
C ALA A 277 -4.03 -23.71 9.26
N ILE A 278 -4.17 -23.88 7.94
CA ILE A 278 -3.59 -22.97 6.94
C ILE A 278 -4.15 -21.56 7.12
N LEU A 279 -5.47 -21.43 7.25
CA LEU A 279 -6.11 -20.13 7.47
C LEU A 279 -5.68 -19.52 8.82
N GLY A 280 -5.58 -20.32 9.88
CA GLY A 280 -5.09 -19.87 11.18
C GLY A 280 -3.67 -19.31 11.11
N ILE A 281 -2.77 -19.95 10.37
CA ILE A 281 -1.39 -19.48 10.17
C ILE A 281 -1.39 -18.19 9.33
N TYR A 282 -2.25 -18.06 8.32
CA TYR A 282 -2.36 -16.84 7.55
C TYR A 282 -2.87 -15.65 8.40
N VAL A 283 -3.86 -15.88 9.26
CA VAL A 283 -4.32 -14.88 10.22
C VAL A 283 -3.20 -14.50 11.21
N PHE A 284 -2.46 -15.49 11.71
CA PHE A 284 -1.29 -15.26 12.57
C PHE A 284 -0.23 -14.40 11.87
N TYR A 285 0.11 -14.70 10.63
CA TYR A 285 1.01 -13.87 9.82
C TYR A 285 0.56 -12.41 9.74
N ASN A 286 -0.71 -12.17 9.39
CA ASN A 286 -1.25 -10.82 9.32
C ASN A 286 -1.22 -10.11 10.68
N LEU A 287 -1.45 -10.83 11.79
CA LEU A 287 -1.35 -10.28 13.14
C LEU A 287 0.09 -9.85 13.47
N ILE A 288 1.08 -10.71 13.20
CA ILE A 288 2.51 -10.37 13.37
C ILE A 288 2.86 -9.15 12.51
N TYR A 289 2.44 -9.13 11.26
CA TYR A 289 2.65 -8.00 10.38
C TYR A 289 2.04 -6.69 10.94
N ALA A 290 0.79 -6.72 11.38
CA ALA A 290 0.12 -5.56 11.97
C ALA A 290 0.86 -5.03 13.20
N LEU A 291 1.30 -5.93 14.09
CA LEU A 291 2.02 -5.58 15.31
C LEU A 291 3.42 -5.02 15.03
N LEU A 292 4.11 -5.55 14.03
CA LEU A 292 5.49 -5.16 13.71
C LEU A 292 5.59 -3.92 12.80
N ALA A 293 4.58 -3.60 11.99
CA ALA A 293 4.68 -2.54 10.99
C ALA A 293 5.03 -1.17 11.59
N TYR A 294 4.45 -0.79 12.72
CA TYR A 294 4.77 0.46 13.40
C TYR A 294 6.14 0.46 14.09
N PRO A 295 6.52 -0.54 14.92
CA PRO A 295 7.85 -0.62 15.50
C PRO A 295 8.98 -0.68 14.46
N VAL A 296 8.81 -1.44 13.39
CA VAL A 296 9.78 -1.53 12.28
C VAL A 296 9.88 -0.17 11.55
N GLY A 297 8.77 0.55 11.42
CA GLY A 297 8.77 1.93 10.91
C GLY A 297 9.61 2.89 11.77
N ILE A 298 9.49 2.79 13.10
CA ILE A 298 10.34 3.57 14.04
C ILE A 298 11.82 3.18 13.88
N LEU A 299 12.09 1.88 13.75
CA LEU A 299 13.45 1.38 13.56
C LEU A 299 14.04 1.85 12.23
N ALA A 300 13.22 1.92 11.18
CA ALA A 300 13.61 2.41 9.87
C ALA A 300 13.96 3.91 9.88
N ASP A 301 13.24 4.71 10.65
CA ASP A 301 13.57 6.12 10.84
C ASP A 301 14.93 6.31 11.56
N LYS A 302 15.27 5.42 12.50
CA LYS A 302 16.52 5.47 13.28
C LYS A 302 17.74 4.92 12.53
N LEU A 303 17.58 3.78 11.87
CA LEU A 303 18.68 3.04 11.24
C LEU A 303 18.83 3.34 9.74
N GLY A 304 17.81 3.97 9.14
CA GLY A 304 17.69 4.26 7.72
C GLY A 304 16.78 3.28 6.98
N LEU A 305 15.90 3.85 6.14
CA LEU A 305 14.89 3.10 5.37
C LEU A 305 15.50 1.99 4.51
N LYS A 306 16.64 2.27 3.86
CA LYS A 306 17.37 1.30 3.05
C LYS A 306 17.81 0.08 3.84
N LYS A 307 18.38 0.27 5.03
CA LYS A 307 18.89 -0.85 5.84
C LYS A 307 17.76 -1.78 6.29
N ILE A 308 16.66 -1.21 6.75
CA ILE A 308 15.50 -1.98 7.20
C ILE A 308 14.84 -2.72 6.03
N PHE A 309 14.72 -2.07 4.87
CA PHE A 309 14.22 -2.72 3.65
C PHE A 309 15.08 -3.92 3.25
N LEU A 310 16.42 -3.76 3.24
CA LEU A 310 17.33 -4.87 2.92
C LEU A 310 17.24 -6.01 3.94
N LEU A 311 17.11 -5.70 5.25
CA LEU A 311 16.87 -6.69 6.29
C LEU A 311 15.56 -7.46 6.03
N GLY A 312 14.50 -6.78 5.61
CA GLY A 312 13.25 -7.40 5.18
C GLY A 312 13.47 -8.37 4.01
N LEU A 313 14.24 -7.97 2.99
CA LEU A 313 14.56 -8.87 1.87
C LEU A 313 15.39 -10.09 2.28
N VAL A 314 16.30 -9.95 3.25
CA VAL A 314 17.04 -11.10 3.82
C VAL A 314 16.07 -12.06 4.51
N ALA A 315 15.14 -11.53 5.31
CA ALA A 315 14.09 -12.34 5.94
C ALA A 315 13.23 -13.05 4.88
N PHE A 316 12.83 -12.37 3.80
CA PHE A 316 12.09 -12.96 2.68
C PHE A 316 12.86 -14.12 2.04
N ALA A 317 14.14 -13.94 1.71
CA ALA A 317 14.98 -14.99 1.13
C ALA A 317 15.10 -16.20 2.08
N ALA A 318 15.25 -15.95 3.39
CA ALA A 318 15.28 -17.02 4.40
C ALA A 318 13.96 -17.78 4.48
N VAL A 319 12.81 -17.07 4.43
CA VAL A 319 11.47 -17.69 4.39
C VAL A 319 11.31 -18.60 3.19
N TYR A 320 11.59 -18.10 1.99
CA TYR A 320 11.44 -18.89 0.76
C TYR A 320 12.40 -20.09 0.72
N THR A 321 13.62 -19.93 1.23
CA THR A 321 14.56 -21.06 1.41
C THR A 321 14.03 -22.08 2.42
N GLY A 322 13.47 -21.60 3.54
CA GLY A 322 12.88 -22.46 4.57
C GLY A 322 11.69 -23.27 4.04
N PHE A 323 10.78 -22.64 3.28
CA PHE A 323 9.66 -23.34 2.63
C PHE A 323 10.10 -24.34 1.56
N ALA A 324 11.23 -24.08 0.87
CA ALA A 324 11.79 -25.01 -0.11
C ALA A 324 12.35 -26.30 0.52
N LEU A 325 12.83 -26.19 1.76
CA LEU A 325 13.60 -27.27 2.40
C LEU A 325 12.85 -28.02 3.51
N ASN A 326 11.72 -27.49 4.00
CA ASN A 326 11.00 -28.04 5.15
C ASN A 326 9.53 -28.34 4.81
N ASN A 327 8.95 -29.25 5.61
CA ASN A 327 7.54 -29.64 5.57
C ASN A 327 6.91 -29.71 6.97
N ASP A 328 7.59 -29.20 7.98
CA ASP A 328 7.13 -29.25 9.36
C ASP A 328 6.26 -28.05 9.72
N LEU A 329 5.18 -28.29 10.47
CA LEU A 329 4.20 -27.27 10.86
C LEU A 329 4.82 -26.15 11.72
N PHE A 330 5.67 -26.52 12.71
CA PHE A 330 6.28 -25.52 13.60
C PHE A 330 7.28 -24.64 12.85
N VAL A 331 7.98 -25.23 11.86
CA VAL A 331 8.85 -24.48 10.95
C VAL A 331 8.00 -23.50 10.13
N PHE A 332 6.87 -23.92 9.56
CA PHE A 332 5.98 -23.02 8.80
C PHE A 332 5.46 -21.84 9.66
N ILE A 333 5.03 -22.10 10.90
CA ILE A 333 4.59 -21.03 11.81
C ILE A 333 5.73 -20.03 12.04
N SER A 334 6.95 -20.51 12.31
CA SER A 334 8.12 -19.67 12.52
C SER A 334 8.48 -18.86 11.27
N LEU A 335 8.41 -19.49 10.10
CA LEU A 335 8.65 -18.84 8.81
C LEU A 335 7.58 -17.78 8.51
N PHE A 336 6.32 -18.00 8.84
CA PHE A 336 5.28 -17.00 8.69
C PHE A 336 5.41 -15.84 9.66
N ALA A 337 5.92 -16.06 10.88
CA ALA A 337 6.30 -14.97 11.78
C ALA A 337 7.41 -14.10 11.17
N LEU A 338 8.44 -14.73 10.60
CA LEU A 338 9.51 -14.04 9.87
C LEU A 338 9.01 -13.33 8.60
N TYR A 339 8.03 -13.93 7.92
CA TYR A 339 7.37 -13.33 6.76
C TYR A 339 6.57 -12.06 7.13
N GLY A 340 5.93 -12.06 8.31
CA GLY A 340 5.30 -10.88 8.88
C GLY A 340 6.29 -9.73 9.15
N PHE A 341 7.49 -10.05 9.61
CA PHE A 341 8.56 -9.06 9.73
C PHE A 341 9.01 -8.53 8.36
N TYR A 342 9.19 -9.40 7.36
CA TYR A 342 9.49 -8.96 5.98
C TYR A 342 8.43 -7.97 5.46
N ALA A 343 7.16 -8.32 5.58
CA ALA A 343 6.07 -7.47 5.12
C ALA A 343 6.08 -6.09 5.83
N ALA A 344 6.32 -6.08 7.14
CA ALA A 344 6.47 -4.85 7.94
C ALA A 344 7.67 -4.00 7.49
N ALA A 345 8.78 -4.65 7.09
CA ALA A 345 10.01 -3.99 6.66
C ALA A 345 10.02 -3.57 5.18
N SER A 346 8.99 -3.92 4.40
CA SER A 346 8.99 -3.66 2.95
C SER A 346 7.87 -2.72 2.51
N GLU A 347 6.62 -3.02 2.80
CA GLU A 347 5.44 -2.38 2.21
C GLU A 347 5.32 -0.87 2.51
N GLY A 348 5.34 -0.49 3.80
CA GLY A 348 5.33 0.91 4.20
C GLY A 348 6.64 1.62 3.92
N ILE A 349 7.76 0.90 4.13
CA ILE A 349 9.11 1.43 4.00
C ILE A 349 9.46 1.80 2.55
N SER A 350 9.03 1.01 1.56
CA SER A 350 9.24 1.34 0.14
C SER A 350 8.57 2.65 -0.24
N LYS A 351 7.36 2.92 0.23
CA LYS A 351 6.63 4.18 -0.01
C LYS A 351 7.26 5.35 0.72
N ALA A 352 7.67 5.15 1.98
CA ALA A 352 8.43 6.14 2.74
C ALA A 352 9.72 6.51 2.01
N TRP A 353 10.43 5.53 1.49
CA TRP A 353 11.69 5.73 0.78
C TRP A 353 11.49 6.48 -0.55
N ILE A 354 10.51 6.07 -1.36
CA ILE A 354 10.15 6.80 -2.58
C ILE A 354 9.80 8.25 -2.26
N SER A 355 8.99 8.49 -1.24
CA SER A 355 8.55 9.84 -0.88
C SER A 355 9.68 10.74 -0.35
N ASN A 356 10.81 10.16 0.11
CA ASN A 356 11.99 10.92 0.53
C ASN A 356 12.89 11.40 -0.62
N ILE A 357 12.81 10.74 -1.78
CA ILE A 357 13.70 11.07 -2.92
C ILE A 357 13.01 11.88 -4.02
N VAL A 358 11.69 12.11 -3.90
CA VAL A 358 10.91 12.90 -4.86
C VAL A 358 10.45 14.22 -4.24
N ASP A 359 10.10 15.17 -5.09
CA ASP A 359 9.57 16.44 -4.62
C ASP A 359 8.14 16.26 -4.08
N LYS A 360 7.78 17.07 -3.06
CA LYS A 360 6.45 17.00 -2.42
C LYS A 360 5.29 17.15 -3.40
N HIS A 361 5.50 17.91 -4.49
CA HIS A 361 4.51 18.15 -5.53
C HIS A 361 4.24 16.94 -6.44
N GLU A 362 5.15 15.97 -6.47
CA GLU A 362 5.09 14.77 -7.32
C GLU A 362 4.89 13.48 -6.53
N THR A 363 4.72 13.56 -5.21
CA THR A 363 4.69 12.38 -4.33
C THR A 363 3.56 11.41 -4.70
N ALA A 364 2.36 11.90 -4.98
CA ALA A 364 1.23 11.03 -5.37
C ALA A 364 1.47 10.38 -6.73
N THR A 365 2.04 11.12 -7.69
CA THR A 365 2.43 10.62 -9.00
C THR A 365 3.50 9.53 -8.88
N ALA A 366 4.55 9.79 -8.10
CA ALA A 366 5.67 8.85 -7.91
C ALA A 366 5.23 7.55 -7.26
N ILE A 367 4.50 7.62 -6.13
CA ILE A 367 3.96 6.43 -5.45
C ILE A 367 2.94 5.73 -6.33
N GLY A 368 2.04 6.46 -7.00
CA GLY A 368 1.04 5.91 -7.91
C GLY A 368 1.70 5.18 -9.09
N THR A 369 2.76 5.72 -9.68
CA THR A 369 3.53 5.09 -10.75
C THR A 369 4.20 3.81 -10.29
N TYR A 370 4.89 3.84 -9.13
CA TYR A 370 5.48 2.63 -8.54
C TYR A 370 4.43 1.55 -8.28
N THR A 371 3.34 1.89 -7.59
CA THR A 371 2.30 0.90 -7.25
C THR A 371 1.53 0.40 -8.47
N GLY A 372 1.41 1.22 -9.54
CA GLY A 372 0.87 0.80 -10.82
C GLY A 372 1.74 -0.25 -11.50
N PHE A 373 3.05 0.00 -11.62
CA PHE A 373 4.00 -0.99 -12.13
C PHE A 373 4.09 -2.23 -11.24
N GLN A 374 4.03 -2.06 -9.90
CA GLN A 374 4.03 -3.16 -8.95
C GLN A 374 2.84 -4.10 -9.15
N SER A 375 1.64 -3.59 -9.46
CA SER A 375 0.47 -4.42 -9.77
C SER A 375 0.69 -5.28 -11.03
N ILE A 376 1.34 -4.73 -12.05
CA ILE A 376 1.71 -5.48 -13.27
C ILE A 376 2.79 -6.53 -12.94
N ALA A 377 3.81 -6.13 -12.17
CA ALA A 377 4.89 -7.02 -11.76
C ALA A 377 4.36 -8.20 -10.92
N ALA A 378 3.41 -7.97 -10.01
CA ALA A 378 2.79 -9.02 -9.18
C ALA A 378 2.00 -10.04 -10.01
N LEU A 379 1.30 -9.59 -11.07
CA LEU A 379 0.64 -10.49 -12.03
C LEU A 379 1.65 -11.39 -12.72
N LEU A 380 2.72 -10.80 -13.24
CA LEU A 380 3.80 -11.54 -13.92
C LEU A 380 4.52 -12.50 -12.96
N ALA A 381 4.80 -12.04 -11.73
CA ALA A 381 5.42 -12.84 -10.68
C ALA A 381 4.61 -14.10 -10.35
N SER A 382 3.31 -13.95 -10.16
CA SER A 382 2.42 -15.07 -9.84
C SER A 382 2.28 -16.03 -11.02
N SER A 383 2.22 -15.51 -12.26
CA SER A 383 2.19 -16.32 -13.47
C SER A 383 3.49 -17.11 -13.65
N PHE A 384 4.64 -16.47 -13.46
CA PHE A 384 5.96 -17.09 -13.55
C PHE A 384 6.18 -18.12 -12.44
N CYS A 385 5.79 -17.81 -11.21
CA CYS A 385 5.83 -18.73 -10.07
C CYS A 385 4.99 -19.98 -10.35
N GLY A 386 3.75 -19.81 -10.85
CA GLY A 386 2.88 -20.93 -11.23
C GLY A 386 3.47 -21.81 -12.34
N LEU A 387 4.09 -21.19 -13.35
CA LEU A 387 4.75 -21.93 -14.44
C LEU A 387 5.96 -22.72 -13.94
N LEU A 388 6.80 -22.11 -13.09
CA LEU A 388 7.93 -22.81 -12.48
C LEU A 388 7.45 -23.96 -11.59
N TRP A 389 6.41 -23.75 -10.80
CA TRP A 389 5.85 -24.78 -9.92
C TRP A 389 5.33 -25.97 -10.72
N TYR A 390 4.58 -25.69 -11.78
CA TYR A 390 4.02 -26.74 -12.65
C TYR A 390 5.11 -27.61 -13.29
N ASN A 391 6.22 -27.00 -13.75
CA ASN A 391 7.27 -27.72 -14.48
C ASN A 391 8.34 -28.33 -13.56
N PHE A 392 8.66 -27.70 -12.42
CA PHE A 392 9.82 -28.02 -11.59
C PHE A 392 9.48 -28.23 -10.11
N GLY A 393 8.22 -28.05 -9.72
CA GLY A 393 7.73 -28.22 -8.36
C GLY A 393 8.07 -27.05 -7.41
N ALA A 394 7.47 -27.09 -6.22
CA ALA A 394 7.56 -26.05 -5.20
C ALA A 394 8.99 -25.69 -4.78
N ARG A 395 9.83 -26.74 -4.57
CA ARG A 395 11.20 -26.57 -4.08
C ARG A 395 12.06 -25.69 -5.01
N VAL A 396 12.05 -25.99 -6.32
CA VAL A 396 12.81 -25.22 -7.31
C VAL A 396 12.26 -23.81 -7.42
N THR A 397 10.95 -23.65 -7.43
CA THR A 397 10.27 -22.35 -7.49
C THR A 397 10.71 -21.43 -6.34
N PHE A 398 10.67 -21.90 -5.11
CA PHE A 398 11.03 -21.11 -3.94
C PHE A 398 12.53 -20.81 -3.87
N LEU A 399 13.40 -21.78 -4.21
CA LEU A 399 14.85 -21.53 -4.28
C LEU A 399 15.18 -20.49 -5.35
N THR A 400 14.56 -20.55 -6.52
CA THR A 400 14.75 -19.55 -7.58
C THR A 400 14.37 -18.16 -7.09
N THR A 401 13.22 -18.01 -6.42
CA THR A 401 12.79 -16.74 -5.82
C THR A 401 13.80 -16.24 -4.78
N ALA A 402 14.30 -17.11 -3.90
CA ALA A 402 15.29 -16.77 -2.89
C ALA A 402 16.61 -16.27 -3.50
N VAL A 403 17.15 -16.99 -4.51
CA VAL A 403 18.38 -16.62 -5.21
C VAL A 403 18.26 -15.27 -5.90
N ILE A 404 17.15 -15.03 -6.61
CA ILE A 404 16.91 -13.74 -7.26
C ILE A 404 16.77 -12.63 -6.23
N THR A 405 16.12 -12.88 -5.10
CA THR A 405 16.04 -11.91 -4.00
C THR A 405 17.42 -11.52 -3.48
N VAL A 406 18.34 -12.48 -3.33
CA VAL A 406 19.74 -12.20 -2.97
C VAL A 406 20.41 -11.28 -4.00
N SER A 407 20.17 -11.51 -5.28
CA SER A 407 20.68 -10.65 -6.36
C SER A 407 20.14 -9.22 -6.26
N VAL A 408 18.85 -9.07 -5.91
CA VAL A 408 18.24 -7.74 -5.67
C VAL A 408 18.84 -7.07 -4.43
N ILE A 409 19.11 -7.83 -3.36
CA ILE A 409 19.78 -7.30 -2.16
C ILE A 409 21.14 -6.73 -2.54
N ILE A 410 21.94 -7.47 -3.32
CA ILE A 410 23.27 -7.01 -3.78
C ILE A 410 23.14 -5.74 -4.62
N TYR A 411 22.20 -5.71 -5.57
CA TYR A 411 21.93 -4.52 -6.39
C TYR A 411 21.60 -3.29 -5.55
N LEU A 412 20.65 -3.42 -4.63
CA LEU A 412 20.21 -2.30 -3.78
C LEU A 412 21.29 -1.93 -2.75
N ALA A 413 22.09 -2.88 -2.25
CA ALA A 413 23.16 -2.61 -1.29
C ALA A 413 24.25 -1.74 -1.89
N GLN A 414 24.66 -1.99 -3.14
CA GLN A 414 25.69 -1.23 -3.85
C GLN A 414 25.22 0.18 -4.22
N TYR A 415 23.91 0.43 -4.20
CA TYR A 415 23.39 1.69 -4.63
C TYR A 415 23.52 2.77 -3.54
N LYS A 416 24.37 3.76 -3.74
CA LYS A 416 24.42 5.00 -2.95
C LYS A 416 23.30 5.92 -3.42
N ILE A 417 22.23 5.99 -2.65
CA ILE A 417 21.18 6.98 -2.88
C ILE A 417 21.66 8.29 -2.24
N SER A 418 21.83 9.31 -3.05
CA SER A 418 21.96 10.68 -2.55
C SER A 418 20.59 11.06 -1.98
N GLU A 419 20.41 10.90 -0.67
CA GLU A 419 19.26 11.50 0.02
C GLU A 419 19.39 13.00 -0.18
N LYS A 420 18.42 13.63 -0.84
CA LYS A 420 18.31 15.09 -0.83
C LYS A 420 18.08 15.48 0.63
N VAL A 421 19.15 15.87 1.33
CA VAL A 421 19.02 16.65 2.55
C VAL A 421 18.35 17.94 2.11
N SER A 422 17.09 18.13 2.49
CA SER A 422 16.35 19.37 2.26
C SER A 422 17.06 20.47 3.07
N SER A 423 17.90 21.26 2.39
CA SER A 423 18.33 22.56 2.89
C SER A 423 17.15 23.52 2.93
#